data_948fbaaabbfe12dd62adcd858a54304b
#
_entry.id   948fbaaabbfe12dd62adcd858a54304b
#
_cell.length_a   1.000
_cell.length_b   1.000
_cell.length_c   1.000
_cell.angle_alpha   90.00
_cell.angle_beta   90.00
_cell.angle_gamma   90.00
#
_symmetry.space_group_name_H-M   'P 1'
#
loop_
_entity.id
_entity.type
_entity.pdbx_description
1 polymer ?
#
loop_
_entity_poly.entity_id
_entity_poly.type
_entity_poly.pdbx_seq_one_letter_code
_entity_poly.pdbx_strand_id
1 'polypeptide(L)'
;MVNKYDVVNYTPPYIDINPFSLRVLDLSEIVAEKIHLIYAREKARDLYDLFFLLRFVDADKSIIERKLGIFGMEFDFRTFEEEISGLESLWIPELKPYVLTELTGFELAKGFVLDRLSTVYPEEDDFG
;
A
#
# COMPACT_ATOMS: atom_id res chain seq x y z
N MET A 1 -12.25 13.65 -7.31
CA MET A 1 -10.84 13.86 -7.63
C MET A 1 -10.07 14.23 -6.39
N VAL A 2 -8.90 13.65 -6.22
CA VAL A 2 -8.08 13.91 -5.05
C VAL A 2 -7.38 15.25 -5.19
N ASN A 3 -7.52 16.10 -4.17
CA ASN A 3 -6.82 17.35 -4.11
C ASN A 3 -5.48 17.08 -3.42
N LYS A 4 -4.37 17.45 -4.06
CA LYS A 4 -3.07 17.12 -3.51
C LYS A 4 -2.82 17.78 -2.16
N TYR A 5 -3.47 18.89 -1.87
CA TYR A 5 -3.35 19.51 -0.56
C TYR A 5 -4.03 18.66 0.51
N ASP A 6 -5.14 18.04 0.14
CA ASP A 6 -5.81 17.14 1.07
C ASP A 6 -4.94 15.93 1.38
N VAL A 7 -4.28 15.40 0.34
CA VAL A 7 -3.39 14.27 0.54
C VAL A 7 -2.26 14.62 1.49
N VAL A 8 -1.66 15.81 1.30
CA VAL A 8 -0.57 16.25 2.15
C VAL A 8 -1.03 16.31 3.60
N ASN A 9 -2.24 16.84 3.83
CA ASN A 9 -2.75 17.00 5.19
C ASN A 9 -3.03 15.67 5.88
N TYR A 10 -3.23 14.61 5.11
CA TYR A 10 -3.56 13.30 5.68
C TYR A 10 -2.39 12.34 5.70
N THR A 11 -1.20 12.79 5.30
CA THR A 11 -0.02 11.91 5.31
C THR A 11 0.31 11.52 6.74
N PRO A 12 0.44 10.23 7.04
CA PRO A 12 0.83 9.81 8.38
C PRO A 12 2.20 10.37 8.76
N PRO A 13 2.41 10.71 10.04
CA PRO A 13 3.65 11.38 10.44
C PRO A 13 4.92 10.56 10.24
N TYR A 14 4.81 9.24 10.17
CA TYR A 14 6.01 8.42 9.99
C TYR A 14 6.33 8.14 8.53
N ILE A 15 5.50 8.61 7.59
CA ILE A 15 5.82 8.48 6.18
C ILE A 15 6.80 9.57 5.81
N ASP A 16 7.94 9.16 5.25
CA ASP A 16 8.98 10.10 4.85
C ASP A 16 8.70 10.61 3.45
N ILE A 17 7.78 11.56 3.35
CA ILE A 17 7.36 12.16 2.10
C ILE A 17 7.49 13.67 2.22
N ASN A 18 8.16 14.27 1.24
CA ASN A 18 8.28 15.72 1.20
C ASN A 18 6.96 16.32 0.71
N PRO A 19 6.19 16.99 1.58
CA PRO A 19 4.86 17.48 1.18
C PRO A 19 4.91 18.56 0.10
N PHE A 20 6.03 19.25 -0.05
CA PHE A 20 6.10 20.33 -1.03
C PHE A 20 6.26 19.85 -2.46
N SER A 21 6.66 18.60 -2.65
CA SER A 21 6.78 18.04 -4.00
C SER A 21 5.78 16.91 -4.24
N LEU A 22 4.82 16.71 -3.33
CA LEU A 22 3.89 15.61 -3.43
C LEU A 22 2.81 15.90 -4.48
N ARG A 23 2.64 14.97 -5.41
CA ARG A 23 1.62 15.05 -6.45
C ARG A 23 0.97 13.69 -6.61
N VAL A 24 -0.19 13.65 -7.30
CA VAL A 24 -0.89 12.39 -7.48
C VAL A 24 -0.01 11.37 -8.21
N LEU A 25 0.73 11.81 -9.22
CA LEU A 25 1.63 10.91 -9.94
C LEU A 25 2.71 10.37 -9.03
N ASP A 26 3.22 11.23 -8.14
CA ASP A 26 4.23 10.79 -7.17
C ASP A 26 3.62 9.79 -6.19
N LEU A 27 2.34 9.95 -5.86
CA LEU A 27 1.67 8.99 -4.97
C LEU A 27 1.58 7.61 -5.61
N SER A 28 1.35 7.55 -6.93
CA SER A 28 1.32 6.26 -7.61
C SER A 28 2.68 5.57 -7.52
N GLU A 29 3.76 6.34 -7.61
CA GLU A 29 5.09 5.77 -7.44
C GLU A 29 5.30 5.28 -6.02
N ILE A 30 4.79 6.02 -5.03
CA ILE A 30 4.93 5.61 -3.64
C ILE A 30 4.11 4.35 -3.37
N VAL A 31 2.92 4.26 -3.97
CA VAL A 31 2.11 3.05 -3.86
C VAL A 31 2.93 1.85 -4.36
N ALA A 32 3.56 1.98 -5.52
CA ALA A 32 4.37 0.89 -6.08
C ALA A 32 5.55 0.57 -5.16
N GLU A 33 6.15 1.59 -4.57
CA GLU A 33 7.25 1.37 -3.64
C GLU A 33 6.81 0.60 -2.41
N LYS A 34 5.63 0.94 -1.87
CA LYS A 34 5.13 0.22 -0.69
C LYS A 34 4.80 -1.23 -1.02
N ILE A 35 4.30 -1.49 -2.23
CA ILE A 35 4.05 -2.87 -2.65
C ILE A 35 5.37 -3.63 -2.70
N HIS A 36 6.41 -3.02 -3.27
CA HIS A 36 7.72 -3.66 -3.30
C HIS A 36 8.22 -3.94 -1.88
N LEU A 37 8.06 -2.97 -0.98
CA LEU A 37 8.57 -3.14 0.37
C LEU A 37 7.84 -4.24 1.14
N ILE A 38 6.56 -4.45 0.85
CA ILE A 38 5.82 -5.54 1.50
C ILE A 38 6.47 -6.88 1.13
N TYR A 39 6.91 -7.03 -0.12
CA TYR A 39 7.64 -8.24 -0.51
C TYR A 39 9.04 -8.29 0.10
N ALA A 40 9.69 -7.14 0.22
CA ALA A 40 11.11 -7.10 0.55
C ALA A 40 11.39 -7.13 2.05
N ARG A 41 10.44 -6.68 2.85
CA ARG A 41 10.65 -6.61 4.30
C ARG A 41 9.32 -6.79 5.01
N GLU A 42 9.37 -7.28 6.24
CA GLU A 42 8.14 -7.56 6.99
C GLU A 42 7.88 -6.41 7.95
N LYS A 43 7.23 -5.37 7.45
CA LYS A 43 6.90 -4.20 8.26
C LYS A 43 5.42 -3.89 8.13
N ALA A 44 4.71 -3.90 9.25
CA ALA A 44 3.29 -3.62 9.24
C ALA A 44 2.98 -2.23 8.69
N ARG A 45 3.89 -1.28 8.92
CA ARG A 45 3.64 0.09 8.46
C ARG A 45 3.55 0.20 6.95
N ASP A 46 4.21 -0.70 6.21
CA ASP A 46 4.11 -0.65 4.75
C ASP A 46 2.69 -0.93 4.29
N LEU A 47 2.01 -1.86 4.95
CA LEU A 47 0.61 -2.12 4.63
C LEU A 47 -0.28 -0.96 5.09
N TYR A 48 0.00 -0.41 6.27
CA TYR A 48 -0.79 0.72 6.76
C TYR A 48 -0.64 1.92 5.83
N ASP A 49 0.59 2.19 5.39
CA ASP A 49 0.82 3.28 4.45
C ASP A 49 0.11 3.03 3.14
N LEU A 50 0.15 1.80 2.65
CA LEU A 50 -0.51 1.45 1.41
C LEU A 50 -2.02 1.60 1.53
N PHE A 51 -2.59 1.15 2.65
CA PHE A 51 -4.01 1.35 2.92
C PHE A 51 -4.37 2.84 2.88
N PHE A 52 -3.54 3.65 3.53
CA PHE A 52 -3.79 5.08 3.59
C PHE A 52 -3.73 5.71 2.19
N LEU A 53 -2.68 5.37 1.43
CA LEU A 53 -2.47 5.97 0.12
C LEU A 53 -3.55 5.57 -0.87
N LEU A 54 -3.98 4.33 -0.84
CA LEU A 54 -4.98 3.85 -1.80
C LEU A 54 -6.36 4.46 -1.56
N ARG A 55 -6.54 5.19 -0.47
CA ARG A 55 -7.77 5.95 -0.27
C ARG A 55 -7.78 7.22 -1.12
N PHE A 56 -6.64 7.63 -1.65
CA PHE A 56 -6.52 8.89 -2.37
C PHE A 56 -6.09 8.73 -3.80
N VAL A 57 -5.45 7.61 -4.14
CA VAL A 57 -4.93 7.42 -5.48
C VAL A 57 -5.13 5.94 -5.84
N ASP A 58 -5.39 5.69 -7.12
CA ASP A 58 -5.54 4.32 -7.58
C ASP A 58 -4.16 3.70 -7.84
N ALA A 59 -4.09 2.39 -7.66
CA ALA A 59 -2.90 1.67 -8.06
C ALA A 59 -2.76 1.73 -9.57
N ASP A 60 -1.52 1.83 -10.05
CA ASP A 60 -1.24 1.89 -11.47
C ASP A 60 -0.40 0.67 -11.82
N LYS A 61 -0.98 -0.23 -12.61
CA LYS A 61 -0.35 -1.51 -12.90
C LYS A 61 1.00 -1.32 -13.58
N SER A 62 1.09 -0.39 -14.53
CA SER A 62 2.35 -0.23 -15.26
C SER A 62 3.45 0.30 -14.35
N ILE A 63 3.10 1.18 -13.42
CA ILE A 63 4.08 1.70 -12.47
C ILE A 63 4.52 0.61 -11.51
N ILE A 64 3.56 -0.19 -11.03
CA ILE A 64 3.88 -1.30 -10.13
C ILE A 64 4.81 -2.28 -10.81
N GLU A 65 4.50 -2.66 -12.04
CA GLU A 65 5.30 -3.65 -12.74
C GLU A 65 6.68 -3.12 -13.07
N ARG A 66 6.77 -1.84 -13.41
CA ARG A 66 8.07 -1.26 -13.66
C ARG A 66 8.93 -1.24 -12.39
N LYS A 67 8.32 -0.87 -11.27
CA LYS A 67 9.04 -0.82 -10.01
C LYS A 67 9.52 -2.21 -9.59
N LEU A 68 8.64 -3.19 -9.64
CA LEU A 68 9.01 -4.54 -9.26
C LEU A 68 10.03 -5.12 -10.22
N GLY A 69 9.91 -4.79 -11.51
CA GLY A 69 10.85 -5.28 -12.51
C GLY A 69 12.28 -4.84 -12.26
N ILE A 70 12.47 -3.65 -11.68
CA ILE A 70 13.81 -3.19 -11.33
C ILE A 70 14.49 -4.17 -10.38
N PHE A 71 13.71 -4.83 -9.54
CA PHE A 71 14.23 -5.79 -8.56
C PHE A 71 14.08 -7.24 -9.02
N GLY A 72 13.74 -7.44 -10.30
CA GLY A 72 13.58 -8.80 -10.81
C GLY A 72 12.34 -9.50 -10.29
N MET A 73 11.31 -8.76 -9.92
CA MET A 73 10.12 -9.31 -9.31
C MET A 73 8.90 -9.07 -10.17
N GLU A 74 7.88 -9.89 -9.96
CA GLU A 74 6.59 -9.73 -10.61
C GLU A 74 5.51 -9.71 -9.54
N PHE A 75 4.46 -8.94 -9.79
CA PHE A 75 3.34 -8.94 -8.88
C PHE A 75 2.53 -10.22 -9.08
N ASP A 76 2.26 -10.92 -7.98
CA ASP A 76 1.39 -12.07 -7.97
C ASP A 76 0.40 -11.87 -6.83
N PHE A 77 -0.88 -11.79 -7.15
CA PHE A 77 -1.88 -11.44 -6.17
C PHE A 77 -1.89 -12.41 -4.99
N ARG A 78 -1.74 -13.71 -5.27
CA ARG A 78 -1.78 -14.70 -4.20
C ARG A 78 -0.59 -14.58 -3.27
N THR A 79 0.61 -14.44 -3.83
CA THR A 79 1.78 -14.29 -2.97
C THR A 79 1.75 -12.97 -2.21
N PHE A 80 1.20 -11.93 -2.83
CA PHE A 80 1.06 -10.66 -2.15
C PHE A 80 0.12 -10.78 -0.96
N GLU A 81 -0.99 -11.49 -1.15
CA GLU A 81 -1.93 -11.71 -0.05
C GLU A 81 -1.27 -12.49 1.07
N GLU A 82 -0.43 -13.46 0.73
CA GLU A 82 0.28 -14.23 1.75
C GLU A 82 1.25 -13.34 2.53
N GLU A 83 1.96 -12.46 1.81
CA GLU A 83 2.88 -11.55 2.48
C GLU A 83 2.14 -10.62 3.44
N ILE A 84 1.00 -10.09 3.00
CA ILE A 84 0.20 -9.23 3.85
C ILE A 84 -0.29 -10.00 5.08
N SER A 85 -0.76 -11.22 4.87
CA SER A 85 -1.29 -12.01 5.99
C SER A 85 -0.25 -12.24 7.07
N GLY A 86 1.01 -12.33 6.69
CA GLY A 86 2.10 -12.50 7.65
C GLY A 86 2.34 -11.28 8.52
N LEU A 87 1.73 -10.14 8.20
CA LEU A 87 1.94 -8.93 8.98
C LEU A 87 0.98 -8.80 10.16
N GLU A 88 0.01 -9.70 10.28
CA GLU A 88 -1.02 -9.56 11.29
C GLU A 88 -0.44 -9.49 12.71
N SER A 89 0.52 -10.36 13.01
CA SER A 89 1.10 -10.38 14.35
C SER A 89 1.92 -9.14 14.65
N LEU A 90 2.36 -8.44 13.63
CA LEU A 90 3.16 -7.23 13.78
C LEU A 90 2.31 -5.97 13.84
N TRP A 91 1.02 -6.07 13.52
CA TRP A 91 0.17 -4.90 13.32
C TRP A 91 0.10 -4.01 14.56
N ILE A 92 -0.34 -4.58 15.69
CA ILE A 92 -0.47 -3.79 16.90
C ILE A 92 0.90 -3.36 17.45
N PRO A 93 1.88 -4.28 17.61
CA PRO A 93 3.15 -3.86 18.21
C PRO A 93 3.89 -2.80 17.40
N GLU A 94 3.81 -2.85 16.08
CA GLU A 94 4.57 -1.91 15.28
C GLU A 94 3.86 -0.60 15.05
N LEU A 95 2.52 -0.61 15.02
CA LEU A 95 1.79 0.60 14.63
C LEU A 95 1.24 1.39 15.79
N LYS A 96 0.80 0.73 16.84
CA LYS A 96 0.14 1.42 17.93
C LYS A 96 0.99 2.55 18.52
N PRO A 97 2.31 2.40 18.70
CA PRO A 97 3.09 3.50 19.24
C PRO A 97 3.10 4.76 18.39
N TYR A 98 2.81 4.63 17.09
CA TYR A 98 2.92 5.76 16.17
C TYR A 98 1.58 6.32 15.73
N VAL A 99 0.46 5.67 16.07
CA VAL A 99 -0.86 6.13 15.64
C VAL A 99 -1.50 6.83 16.83
N LEU A 100 -1.71 8.13 16.68
CA LEU A 100 -2.20 8.96 17.78
C LEU A 100 -3.69 8.83 18.01
N THR A 101 -4.42 8.38 17.00
CA THR A 101 -5.85 8.16 17.11
C THR A 101 -6.10 6.67 17.08
N GLU A 102 -7.36 6.29 16.87
CA GLU A 102 -7.70 4.88 16.84
C GLU A 102 -7.05 4.20 15.65
N LEU A 103 -6.37 3.09 15.90
CA LEU A 103 -5.70 2.35 14.84
C LEU A 103 -6.73 1.53 14.06
N THR A 104 -6.70 1.67 12.73
CA THR A 104 -7.53 0.84 11.86
C THR A 104 -7.14 -0.63 12.04
N GLY A 105 -8.15 -1.50 12.14
CA GLY A 105 -7.88 -2.91 12.32
C GLY A 105 -7.20 -3.56 11.12
N PHE A 106 -6.41 -4.58 11.39
CA PHE A 106 -5.65 -5.27 10.36
C PHE A 106 -6.56 -5.80 9.25
N GLU A 107 -7.66 -6.46 9.61
CA GLU A 107 -8.52 -7.07 8.60
C GLU A 107 -9.15 -6.04 7.68
N LEU A 108 -9.50 -4.89 8.21
CA LEU A 108 -10.07 -3.83 7.38
C LEU A 108 -9.03 -3.30 6.42
N ALA A 109 -7.82 -3.03 6.91
CA ALA A 109 -6.76 -2.50 6.06
C ALA A 109 -6.38 -3.51 4.98
N LYS A 110 -6.24 -4.79 5.35
CA LYS A 110 -5.93 -5.84 4.39
C LYS A 110 -7.00 -5.94 3.32
N GLY A 111 -8.27 -5.99 3.75
CA GLY A 111 -9.36 -6.14 2.80
C GLY A 111 -9.44 -4.98 1.83
N PHE A 112 -9.26 -3.76 2.34
CA PHE A 112 -9.30 -2.58 1.50
C PHE A 112 -8.20 -2.59 0.45
N VAL A 113 -6.97 -2.91 0.88
CA VAL A 113 -5.84 -2.93 -0.05
C VAL A 113 -6.02 -4.00 -1.10
N LEU A 114 -6.43 -5.20 -0.70
CA LEU A 114 -6.62 -6.28 -1.67
C LEU A 114 -7.75 -5.94 -2.64
N ASP A 115 -8.81 -5.31 -2.15
CA ASP A 115 -9.92 -4.92 -3.02
C ASP A 115 -9.44 -3.92 -4.08
N ARG A 116 -8.67 -2.93 -3.66
CA ARG A 116 -8.18 -1.93 -4.60
C ARG A 116 -7.22 -2.53 -5.62
N LEU A 117 -6.36 -3.45 -5.20
CA LEU A 117 -5.44 -4.07 -6.13
C LEU A 117 -6.15 -5.02 -7.08
N SER A 118 -7.27 -5.60 -6.66
CA SER A 118 -7.99 -6.51 -7.54
C SER A 118 -8.60 -5.78 -8.73
N THR A 119 -8.74 -4.47 -8.67
CA THR A 119 -9.25 -3.71 -9.81
C THR A 119 -8.24 -3.62 -10.95
N VAL A 120 -6.95 -3.66 -10.62
CA VAL A 120 -5.90 -3.62 -11.65
C VAL A 120 -5.29 -4.99 -11.89
N TYR A 121 -5.50 -5.94 -10.99
CA TYR A 121 -5.06 -7.33 -11.13
C TYR A 121 -6.26 -8.24 -10.88
N PRO A 122 -7.23 -8.29 -11.80
CA PRO A 122 -8.42 -9.10 -11.57
C PRO A 122 -8.04 -10.56 -11.45
N GLU A 123 -8.71 -11.24 -10.52
CA GLU A 123 -8.44 -12.63 -10.32
C GLU A 123 -8.89 -13.38 -11.54
N GLU A 124 -7.99 -14.16 -12.07
CA GLU A 124 -8.34 -14.87 -13.24
C GLU A 124 -9.07 -16.04 -12.86
N ASP A 125 -10.06 -16.26 -13.18
CA ASP A 125 -10.72 -17.31 -12.76
C ASP A 125 -10.49 -18.37 -13.44
N ASP A 126 -10.20 -18.70 -13.33
CA ASP A 126 -9.98 -19.48 -13.88
C ASP A 126 -10.81 -20.20 -14.16
N PHE A 127 -11.32 -20.10 -14.36
CA PHE A 127 -12.11 -20.53 -14.69
C PHE A 127 -12.20 -20.60 -15.36
N GLY A 128 -11.80 -20.64 -15.25
CA GLY A 128 -12.08 -20.73 -16.06
C GLY A 128 -11.89 -20.98 -16.09
#